data_4ad20803078af27c0002aebcb96cf851
#
_entry.id   4ad20803078af27c0002aebcb96cf851
#
_cell.length_a   1.000
_cell.length_b   1.000
_cell.length_c   1.000
_cell.angle_alpha   90.00
_cell.angle_beta   90.00
_cell.angle_gamma   90.00
#
_symmetry.space_group_name_H-M   'P 1'
#
loop_
_entity.id
_entity.type
_entity.pdbx_description
1 polymer ?
#
loop_
_entity_poly.entity_id
_entity_poly.type
_entity_poly.pdbx_seq_one_letter_code
_entity_poly.pdbx_strand_id
1 'polypeptide(L)'
;MNGAGGSRRLTRVVLGGAAVGVLLAPGRVQAACSLWSQSRCDAQNTAAIELDASASETPRAWSFDGSGRVWGYEPGMTVWSSPALAAVDGRALLAVGNYDHTLYALDAATGERQWMFTTGGPVYAAPVFFRDGDRTLLLAASTDRLVYAIDAANGRQVWVHSVEDYRPTLGGARLAAPCVGGTGDSDNAAFVAYWVWDRSLANSLQKSGVLALALADGKPLWRQELGDNDLTAPIFVRTAGHGQLFLGSANGNIYALDAATGAVQWRKTELDAVRSPPAFFVSSSGPIVVTGSKYGTVRGLDAATGAERWNYKTGDRITGSPAISTERGSARAFVPSYDRLLHALDATDGSPIWRYAARGGLYSSPALIASGGEAMALVLGWDHMLHVAALEGGAPLFSAFTGRPLWNVAGMDDSNWSSPVAGRIRGRWMGFVGSYDGTLRALPLGEADRAAPVVSSNRWFWLSFPLVLIPFLALAVGLTARERRRQRARITPARL
;
A
#
# COMPACT_ATOMS: atom_id res chain seq x y z
N MET A 1 9.71 -10.15 91.56
CA MET A 1 9.76 -8.94 90.70
C MET A 1 10.26 -9.38 89.34
N ASN A 2 9.43 -9.27 88.35
CA ASN A 2 9.58 -9.17 86.91
C ASN A 2 10.71 -10.04 86.25
N GLY A 3 10.53 -11.03 85.49
CA GLY A 3 9.51 -11.29 84.43
C GLY A 3 10.10 -10.98 83.11
N ALA A 4 10.47 -11.95 82.26
CA ALA A 4 10.37 -11.86 80.80
C ALA A 4 10.85 -13.15 80.18
N GLY A 5 9.95 -13.93 79.60
CA GLY A 5 10.18 -15.11 78.82
C GLY A 5 10.62 -14.77 77.36
N GLY A 6 11.63 -15.46 76.90
CA GLY A 6 12.08 -15.43 75.57
C GLY A 6 11.60 -16.63 74.75
N SER A 7 10.60 -16.45 73.95
CA SER A 7 10.15 -17.49 73.00
C SER A 7 11.02 -17.49 71.73
N ARG A 8 11.69 -18.61 71.49
CA ARG A 8 12.38 -18.87 70.19
C ARG A 8 11.38 -19.01 69.09
N ARG A 9 11.33 -18.10 68.15
CA ARG A 9 10.62 -18.23 66.88
C ARG A 9 11.49 -18.97 65.86
N LEU A 10 10.98 -20.13 65.42
CA LEU A 10 11.44 -20.84 64.26
C LEU A 10 11.15 -20.00 63.01
N THR A 11 12.19 -19.61 62.27
CA THR A 11 12.09 -18.94 61.01
C THR A 11 11.82 -20.01 59.91
N ARG A 12 10.60 -20.10 59.43
CA ARG A 12 10.26 -20.82 58.19
C ARG A 12 10.70 -19.94 57.02
N VAL A 13 11.69 -20.41 56.24
CA VAL A 13 12.00 -19.88 54.94
C VAL A 13 10.93 -20.35 53.98
N VAL A 14 10.04 -19.46 53.57
CA VAL A 14 9.13 -19.65 52.44
C VAL A 14 9.82 -19.10 51.21
N LEU A 15 10.27 -19.98 50.35
CA LEU A 15 10.64 -19.64 48.94
C LEU A 15 9.35 -19.26 48.21
N GLY A 16 9.02 -17.98 48.21
CA GLY A 16 7.98 -17.41 47.37
C GLY A 16 8.54 -17.14 46.02
N GLY A 17 8.20 -17.94 45.03
CA GLY A 17 8.37 -17.61 43.62
C GLY A 17 7.48 -16.39 43.33
N ALA A 18 8.10 -15.24 43.14
CA ALA A 18 7.43 -14.06 42.62
C ALA A 18 7.24 -14.27 41.12
N ALA A 19 6.05 -14.74 40.74
CA ALA A 19 5.55 -14.53 39.39
C ALA A 19 5.33 -13.02 39.24
N VAL A 20 6.26 -12.34 38.58
CA VAL A 20 6.07 -10.97 38.12
C VAL A 20 5.06 -11.04 36.99
N GLY A 21 3.79 -10.99 37.37
CA GLY A 21 2.72 -10.68 36.43
C GLY A 21 2.88 -9.21 36.03
N VAL A 22 3.49 -8.97 34.89
CA VAL A 22 3.39 -7.68 34.23
C VAL A 22 1.94 -7.56 33.79
N LEU A 23 1.12 -6.91 34.61
CA LEU A 23 -0.14 -6.33 34.19
C LEU A 23 0.20 -5.24 33.16
N LEU A 24 0.30 -5.61 31.88
CA LEU A 24 0.18 -4.68 30.78
C LEU A 24 -1.26 -4.16 30.84
N ALA A 25 -1.45 -2.99 31.43
CA ALA A 25 -2.64 -2.22 31.18
C ALA A 25 -2.85 -2.18 29.66
N PRO A 26 -4.09 -2.31 29.15
CA PRO A 26 -4.38 -2.09 27.76
C PRO A 26 -4.13 -0.59 27.50
N GLY A 27 -2.86 -0.26 27.27
CA GLY A 27 -2.46 1.04 26.76
C GLY A 27 -3.13 1.18 25.42
N ARG A 28 -3.98 2.18 25.30
CA ARG A 28 -4.48 2.66 24.03
C ARG A 28 -3.27 2.83 23.11
N VAL A 29 -3.08 1.91 22.16
CA VAL A 29 -2.27 2.14 20.98
C VAL A 29 -3.10 3.09 20.11
N GLN A 30 -3.20 4.31 20.57
CA GLN A 30 -3.67 5.44 19.82
C GLN A 30 -2.42 6.00 19.15
N ALA A 31 -1.89 5.25 18.18
CA ALA A 31 -1.00 5.83 17.21
C ALA A 31 -1.87 6.71 16.32
N ALA A 32 -2.11 7.95 16.77
CA ALA A 32 -2.41 8.99 15.82
C ALA A 32 -1.21 9.03 14.87
N CYS A 33 -1.35 8.49 13.66
CA CYS A 33 -0.33 8.56 12.64
C CYS A 33 -0.13 10.02 12.30
N SER A 34 0.79 10.70 12.98
CA SER A 34 1.18 12.07 12.63
C SER A 34 2.14 12.08 11.44
N LEU A 35 2.79 10.94 11.19
CA LEU A 35 3.71 10.71 10.09
C LEU A 35 3.56 9.29 9.57
N TRP A 36 3.74 9.13 8.28
CA TRP A 36 3.68 7.86 7.58
C TRP A 36 5.02 7.14 7.68
N SER A 37 5.26 6.40 8.75
CA SER A 37 6.51 5.68 8.98
C SER A 37 6.61 4.33 8.25
N GLN A 38 5.52 3.87 7.67
CA GLN A 38 5.42 2.64 6.87
C GLN A 38 4.54 2.91 5.64
N SER A 39 4.57 2.06 4.65
CA SER A 39 3.84 2.26 3.39
C SER A 39 2.32 2.46 3.56
N ARG A 40 1.79 2.13 4.73
CA ARG A 40 0.39 2.29 5.08
C ARG A 40 0.18 2.80 6.50
N CYS A 41 1.02 3.76 6.92
CA CYS A 41 0.94 4.48 8.18
C CYS A 41 1.41 3.67 9.40
N ASP A 42 0.96 2.46 9.59
CA ASP A 42 1.25 1.62 10.75
C ASP A 42 1.36 0.13 10.38
N ALA A 43 1.73 -0.69 11.37
CA ALA A 43 1.83 -2.13 11.19
C ALA A 43 0.48 -2.82 10.96
N GLN A 44 -0.64 -2.16 11.23
CA GLN A 44 -1.99 -2.60 10.97
C GLN A 44 -2.44 -2.28 9.54
N ASN A 45 -1.65 -1.52 8.76
CA ASN A 45 -1.95 -1.06 7.41
C ASN A 45 -3.23 -0.21 7.32
N THR A 46 -3.53 0.62 8.30
CA THR A 46 -4.78 1.38 8.34
C THR A 46 -4.85 2.48 7.28
N ALA A 47 -3.71 3.05 6.88
CA ALA A 47 -3.60 4.08 5.84
C ALA A 47 -4.55 5.29 6.04
N ALA A 48 -4.85 5.64 7.28
CA ALA A 48 -5.64 6.81 7.63
C ALA A 48 -4.91 7.66 8.67
N ILE A 49 -4.96 8.99 8.49
CA ILE A 49 -4.24 9.95 9.32
C ILE A 49 -5.12 11.15 9.65
N GLU A 50 -5.06 11.63 10.87
CA GLU A 50 -5.70 12.87 11.29
C GLU A 50 -4.66 14.00 11.31
N LEU A 51 -4.87 15.02 10.48
CA LEU A 51 -3.97 16.16 10.34
C LEU A 51 -4.65 17.42 10.83
N ASP A 52 -4.09 18.02 11.89
CA ASP A 52 -4.46 19.32 12.34
C ASP A 52 -3.69 20.40 11.56
N ALA A 53 -4.14 20.62 10.31
CA ALA A 53 -3.52 21.59 9.41
C ALA A 53 -4.34 22.90 9.41
N SER A 54 -3.72 23.98 9.82
CA SER A 54 -4.31 25.32 9.79
C SER A 54 -4.42 25.83 8.35
N ALA A 55 -5.60 25.98 7.82
CA ALA A 55 -5.79 26.73 6.58
C ALA A 55 -7.25 27.17 6.38
N SER A 56 -7.45 28.23 5.57
CA SER A 56 -8.67 29.03 5.53
C SER A 56 -9.84 28.44 4.75
N GLU A 57 -9.67 27.39 3.94
CA GLU A 57 -10.73 26.87 3.10
C GLU A 57 -11.06 25.40 3.38
N THR A 58 -12.34 25.04 3.32
CA THR A 58 -12.79 23.64 3.41
C THR A 58 -12.32 22.86 2.20
N PRO A 59 -11.67 21.67 2.37
CA PRO A 59 -11.22 20.88 1.25
C PRO A 59 -12.38 20.46 0.34
N ARG A 60 -12.15 20.53 -0.98
CA ARG A 60 -13.09 20.12 -2.02
C ARG A 60 -12.51 18.93 -2.79
N ALA A 61 -13.34 18.28 -3.61
CA ALA A 61 -12.82 17.32 -4.57
C ALA A 61 -11.92 18.01 -5.59
N TRP A 62 -10.75 17.43 -5.88
CA TRP A 62 -9.83 17.90 -6.90
C TRP A 62 -9.18 16.71 -7.62
N SER A 63 -8.59 16.96 -8.78
CA SER A 63 -7.77 16.00 -9.51
C SER A 63 -6.49 16.68 -9.99
N PHE A 64 -5.39 15.97 -9.91
CA PHE A 64 -4.08 16.38 -10.42
C PHE A 64 -3.69 15.43 -11.56
N ASP A 65 -3.35 15.99 -12.72
CA ASP A 65 -2.82 15.26 -13.87
C ASP A 65 -1.30 15.32 -13.84
N GLY A 66 -0.67 14.20 -13.50
CA GLY A 66 0.79 14.04 -13.49
C GLY A 66 1.37 13.66 -14.84
N SER A 67 0.61 13.81 -15.94
CA SER A 67 1.07 13.42 -17.28
C SER A 67 2.18 14.31 -17.81
N GLY A 68 3.39 14.17 -17.28
CA GLY A 68 4.61 14.56 -17.94
C GLY A 68 4.77 13.69 -19.20
N ARG A 69 4.80 14.28 -20.39
CA ARG A 69 5.03 13.55 -21.64
C ARG A 69 6.45 13.00 -21.64
N VAL A 70 6.64 11.74 -21.36
CA VAL A 70 7.89 11.02 -21.63
C VAL A 70 7.81 10.44 -23.04
N TRP A 71 8.77 10.80 -23.87
CA TRP A 71 8.89 10.33 -25.26
C TRP A 71 8.93 8.81 -25.34
N GLY A 72 7.96 8.22 -26.06
CA GLY A 72 8.01 6.83 -26.49
C GLY A 72 7.02 5.84 -25.86
N TYR A 73 6.19 6.27 -24.92
CA TYR A 73 5.10 5.45 -24.39
C TYR A 73 3.75 6.16 -24.54
N GLU A 74 2.72 5.40 -24.89
CA GLU A 74 1.36 5.82 -25.18
C GLU A 74 0.72 6.64 -24.02
N PRO A 75 -0.30 7.47 -24.30
CA PRO A 75 -0.82 8.50 -23.41
C PRO A 75 -1.43 7.92 -22.13
N GLY A 76 -1.09 8.51 -20.99
CA GLY A 76 -1.67 8.20 -19.69
C GLY A 76 -0.77 7.32 -18.83
N MET A 77 0.40 7.81 -18.45
CA MET A 77 1.25 7.10 -17.51
C MET A 77 0.60 7.05 -16.14
N THR A 78 0.32 5.85 -15.70
CA THR A 78 -0.44 5.51 -14.51
C THR A 78 0.22 5.98 -13.22
N VAL A 79 -0.56 6.50 -12.29
CA VAL A 79 -0.15 6.65 -10.90
C VAL A 79 -0.25 5.28 -10.22
N TRP A 80 0.85 4.55 -10.17
CA TRP A 80 0.89 3.22 -9.55
C TRP A 80 1.27 3.24 -8.08
N SER A 81 2.01 4.27 -7.68
CA SER A 81 2.37 4.48 -6.29
C SER A 81 1.14 4.77 -5.44
N SER A 82 1.04 4.16 -4.28
CA SER A 82 0.08 4.62 -3.28
C SER A 82 0.54 5.97 -2.73
N PRO A 83 -0.37 6.95 -2.58
CA PRO A 83 0.01 8.24 -2.00
C PRO A 83 0.41 8.10 -0.53
N ALA A 84 1.24 9.02 -0.05
CA ALA A 84 1.56 9.22 1.35
C ALA A 84 1.14 10.63 1.78
N LEU A 85 0.73 10.77 3.04
CA LEU A 85 0.19 12.00 3.58
C LEU A 85 0.87 12.35 4.91
N ALA A 86 1.27 13.61 5.10
CA ALA A 86 1.85 14.08 6.35
C ALA A 86 1.57 15.56 6.61
N ALA A 87 1.70 15.97 7.87
CA ALA A 87 1.82 17.38 8.23
C ALA A 87 3.28 17.83 8.06
N VAL A 88 3.52 18.82 7.22
CA VAL A 88 4.84 19.42 6.97
C VAL A 88 4.69 20.94 7.13
N ASP A 89 5.38 21.52 8.08
CA ASP A 89 5.35 22.96 8.37
C ASP A 89 3.91 23.55 8.45
N GLY A 90 3.02 22.83 9.14
CA GLY A 90 1.63 23.22 9.33
C GLY A 90 0.71 23.03 8.12
N ARG A 91 1.19 22.40 7.04
CA ARG A 91 0.42 22.06 5.84
C ARG A 91 0.23 20.58 5.71
N ALA A 92 -0.91 20.14 5.16
CA ALA A 92 -1.13 18.77 4.77
C ALA A 92 -0.48 18.51 3.40
N LEU A 93 0.63 17.79 3.37
CA LEU A 93 1.37 17.45 2.16
C LEU A 93 1.06 16.02 1.73
N LEU A 94 0.68 15.86 0.47
CA LEU A 94 0.43 14.57 -0.19
C LEU A 94 1.57 14.30 -1.17
N ALA A 95 2.28 13.19 -0.98
CA ALA A 95 3.36 12.76 -1.88
C ALA A 95 2.95 11.51 -2.66
N VAL A 96 3.30 11.45 -3.95
CA VAL A 96 3.01 10.32 -4.82
C VAL A 96 4.10 10.14 -5.88
N GLY A 97 4.51 8.89 -6.09
CA GLY A 97 5.40 8.51 -7.20
C GLY A 97 4.61 8.24 -8.48
N ASN A 98 5.24 8.46 -9.62
CA ASN A 98 4.62 8.24 -10.90
C ASN A 98 5.54 7.47 -11.87
N TYR A 99 4.95 6.91 -12.92
CA TYR A 99 5.65 6.19 -13.98
C TYR A 99 6.54 7.10 -14.83
N ASP A 100 6.26 8.40 -14.86
CA ASP A 100 7.05 9.43 -15.55
C ASP A 100 8.40 9.75 -14.87
N HIS A 101 8.84 8.90 -13.95
CA HIS A 101 10.07 9.03 -13.17
C HIS A 101 10.02 10.19 -12.15
N THR A 102 8.84 10.70 -11.84
CA THR A 102 8.70 11.88 -10.98
C THR A 102 7.96 11.55 -9.69
N LEU A 103 8.47 12.08 -8.60
CA LEU A 103 7.77 12.17 -7.33
C LEU A 103 7.16 13.56 -7.23
N TYR A 104 5.86 13.61 -7.01
CA TYR A 104 5.11 14.86 -6.85
C TYR A 104 4.72 15.06 -5.39
N ALA A 105 4.82 16.31 -4.92
CA ALA A 105 4.25 16.73 -3.66
C ALA A 105 3.20 17.80 -3.89
N LEU A 106 2.01 17.58 -3.36
CA LEU A 106 0.84 18.41 -3.53
C LEU A 106 0.32 18.89 -2.18
N ASP A 107 -0.26 20.07 -2.14
CA ASP A 107 -1.12 20.45 -1.02
C ASP A 107 -2.36 19.55 -1.03
N ALA A 108 -2.58 18.81 0.05
CA ALA A 108 -3.65 17.81 0.11
C ALA A 108 -5.05 18.43 0.13
N ALA A 109 -5.19 19.69 0.51
CA ALA A 109 -6.47 20.37 0.53
C ALA A 109 -6.88 20.92 -0.84
N THR A 110 -5.91 21.37 -1.65
CA THR A 110 -6.16 22.09 -2.90
C THR A 110 -5.73 21.31 -4.15
N GLY A 111 -4.83 20.34 -4.02
CA GLY A 111 -4.21 19.64 -5.14
C GLY A 111 -3.11 20.46 -5.83
N GLU A 112 -2.76 21.63 -5.31
CA GLU A 112 -1.71 22.47 -5.87
C GLU A 112 -0.34 21.84 -5.67
N ARG A 113 0.45 21.76 -6.76
CA ARG A 113 1.79 21.20 -6.70
C ARG A 113 2.74 22.13 -5.94
N GLN A 114 3.31 21.60 -4.86
CA GLN A 114 4.29 22.31 -4.04
C GLN A 114 5.70 22.18 -4.62
N TRP A 115 6.06 20.96 -4.97
CA TRP A 115 7.32 20.65 -5.63
C TRP A 115 7.24 19.31 -6.40
N MET A 116 8.28 19.05 -7.20
CA MET A 116 8.51 17.75 -7.87
C MET A 116 9.98 17.39 -7.81
N PHE A 117 10.26 16.07 -7.81
CA PHE A 117 11.60 15.51 -7.81
C PHE A 117 11.71 14.42 -8.86
N THR A 118 12.67 14.53 -9.77
CA THR A 118 12.85 13.57 -10.87
C THR A 118 13.91 12.54 -10.50
N THR A 119 13.59 11.25 -10.67
CA THR A 119 14.47 10.10 -10.49
C THR A 119 14.94 9.57 -11.83
N GLY A 120 15.89 8.62 -11.83
CA GLY A 120 16.38 7.98 -13.07
C GLY A 120 15.46 6.91 -13.65
N GLY A 121 14.39 6.53 -12.94
CA GLY A 121 13.42 5.51 -13.34
C GLY A 121 12.05 5.71 -12.68
N PRO A 122 11.02 4.95 -13.10
CA PRO A 122 9.70 5.00 -12.49
C PRO A 122 9.70 4.82 -10.97
N VAL A 123 8.81 5.55 -10.29
CA VAL A 123 8.59 5.45 -8.84
C VAL A 123 7.26 4.74 -8.58
N TYR A 124 7.31 3.41 -8.41
CA TYR A 124 6.13 2.59 -8.13
C TYR A 124 5.85 2.43 -6.65
N ALA A 125 6.92 2.41 -5.85
CA ALA A 125 6.84 2.23 -4.43
C ALA A 125 6.14 3.43 -3.77
N ALA A 126 5.29 3.17 -2.79
CA ALA A 126 4.72 4.24 -1.98
C ALA A 126 5.85 4.98 -1.24
N PRO A 127 5.90 6.31 -1.31
CA PRO A 127 6.86 7.08 -0.52
C PRO A 127 6.48 7.05 0.96
N VAL A 128 7.45 7.34 1.82
CA VAL A 128 7.26 7.27 3.28
C VAL A 128 7.83 8.51 3.94
N PHE A 129 7.00 9.21 4.69
CA PHE A 129 7.45 10.34 5.51
C PHE A 129 8.10 9.88 6.82
N PHE A 130 9.12 10.59 7.26
CA PHE A 130 9.74 10.35 8.57
C PHE A 130 10.28 11.66 9.16
N ARG A 131 10.52 11.65 10.48
CA ARG A 131 11.14 12.77 11.19
C ARG A 131 12.64 12.57 11.32
N ASP A 132 13.39 13.66 11.03
CA ASP A 132 14.81 13.79 11.30
C ASP A 132 15.02 15.09 12.10
N GLY A 133 14.98 14.96 13.43
CA GLY A 133 14.90 16.13 14.32
C GLY A 133 13.64 16.94 14.06
N ASP A 134 13.80 18.21 13.78
CA ASP A 134 12.68 19.13 13.48
C ASP A 134 12.23 19.07 12.02
N ARG A 135 12.98 18.39 11.13
CA ARG A 135 12.65 18.28 9.70
C ARG A 135 11.76 17.08 9.43
N THR A 136 10.87 17.22 8.48
CA THR A 136 10.17 16.10 7.87
C THR A 136 10.86 15.75 6.56
N LEU A 137 11.30 14.51 6.43
CA LEU A 137 11.89 13.97 5.21
C LEU A 137 10.95 12.95 4.56
N LEU A 138 11.17 12.68 3.27
CA LEU A 138 10.44 11.72 2.47
C LEU A 138 11.41 10.71 1.88
N LEU A 139 11.18 9.42 2.14
CA LEU A 139 11.87 8.33 1.46
C LEU A 139 11.13 7.96 0.18
N ALA A 140 11.85 7.83 -0.91
CA ALA A 140 11.35 7.30 -2.17
C ALA A 140 12.28 6.22 -2.71
N ALA A 141 11.71 5.13 -3.21
CA ALA A 141 12.43 4.04 -3.84
C ALA A 141 12.05 3.97 -5.33
N SER A 142 13.05 3.99 -6.22
CA SER A 142 12.86 4.04 -7.67
C SER A 142 13.43 2.79 -8.34
N THR A 143 12.92 2.48 -9.52
CA THR A 143 13.41 1.38 -10.37
C THR A 143 14.80 1.65 -10.95
N ASP A 144 15.33 2.86 -10.80
CA ASP A 144 16.74 3.18 -11.08
C ASP A 144 17.72 2.57 -10.06
N ARG A 145 17.20 1.82 -9.06
CA ARG A 145 17.91 1.14 -7.96
C ARG A 145 18.38 2.09 -6.87
N LEU A 146 17.83 3.28 -6.82
CA LEU A 146 18.19 4.27 -5.84
C LEU A 146 17.08 4.46 -4.80
N VAL A 147 17.49 4.66 -3.57
CA VAL A 147 16.66 5.12 -2.46
C VAL A 147 17.06 6.55 -2.17
N TYR A 148 16.08 7.43 -2.19
CA TYR A 148 16.27 8.86 -1.99
C TYR A 148 15.65 9.29 -0.68
N ALA A 149 16.35 10.13 0.08
CA ALA A 149 15.74 10.95 1.12
C ALA A 149 15.67 12.39 0.63
N ILE A 150 14.50 12.96 0.73
CA ILE A 150 14.14 14.25 0.18
C ILE A 150 13.54 15.10 1.29
N ASP A 151 13.94 16.35 1.40
CA ASP A 151 13.33 17.30 2.31
C ASP A 151 11.87 17.57 1.87
N ALA A 152 10.93 17.22 2.74
CA ALA A 152 9.52 17.26 2.42
C ALA A 152 8.97 18.69 2.24
N ALA A 153 9.62 19.68 2.84
CA ALA A 153 9.19 21.08 2.74
C ALA A 153 9.49 21.69 1.37
N ASN A 154 10.56 21.25 0.70
CA ASN A 154 11.06 21.95 -0.50
C ASN A 154 11.47 21.03 -1.67
N GLY A 155 11.42 19.69 -1.51
CA GLY A 155 11.77 18.73 -2.55
C GLY A 155 13.28 18.57 -2.82
N ARG A 156 14.15 19.08 -1.96
CA ARG A 156 15.61 18.95 -2.15
C ARG A 156 16.10 17.58 -1.66
N GLN A 157 16.99 16.95 -2.44
CA GLN A 157 17.64 15.73 -2.04
C GLN A 157 18.52 15.98 -0.81
N VAL A 158 18.38 15.15 0.22
CA VAL A 158 19.21 15.14 1.42
C VAL A 158 20.33 14.11 1.25
N TRP A 159 19.95 12.89 0.91
CA TRP A 159 20.90 11.83 0.56
C TRP A 159 20.30 10.88 -0.49
N VAL A 160 21.16 10.08 -1.10
CA VAL A 160 20.79 9.02 -2.04
C VAL A 160 21.67 7.81 -1.81
N HIS A 161 21.09 6.61 -1.91
CA HIS A 161 21.82 5.35 -1.77
C HIS A 161 21.49 4.40 -2.91
N SER A 162 22.54 3.76 -3.48
CA SER A 162 22.37 2.71 -4.50
C SER A 162 22.22 1.34 -3.84
N VAL A 163 21.15 0.64 -4.14
CA VAL A 163 20.91 -0.71 -3.57
C VAL A 163 21.92 -1.72 -4.10
N GLU A 164 22.41 -1.55 -5.32
CA GLU A 164 23.46 -2.38 -5.95
C GLU A 164 24.43 -1.54 -6.76
N ASP A 165 25.71 -1.84 -6.63
CA ASP A 165 26.77 -1.20 -7.42
C ASP A 165 26.80 -1.73 -8.87
N TYR A 166 26.31 -2.94 -9.08
CA TYR A 166 26.27 -3.58 -10.38
C TYR A 166 25.15 -3.00 -11.25
N ARG A 167 25.51 -2.54 -12.45
CA ARG A 167 24.56 -2.02 -13.45
C ARG A 167 24.31 -3.07 -14.51
N PRO A 168 23.18 -3.81 -14.46
CA PRO A 168 22.86 -4.78 -15.51
C PRO A 168 22.64 -4.07 -16.85
N THR A 169 23.19 -4.65 -17.91
CA THR A 169 23.03 -4.13 -19.28
C THR A 169 21.65 -4.45 -19.85
N LEU A 170 21.06 -5.60 -19.45
CA LEU A 170 19.72 -6.06 -19.85
C LEU A 170 18.96 -6.54 -18.62
N GLY A 171 18.68 -5.63 -17.69
CA GLY A 171 18.03 -6.00 -16.45
C GLY A 171 17.25 -4.85 -15.85
N GLY A 172 16.73 -5.08 -14.68
CA GLY A 172 15.95 -4.09 -13.93
C GLY A 172 16.08 -4.29 -12.43
N ALA A 173 15.46 -3.39 -11.71
CA ALA A 173 15.29 -3.52 -10.27
C ALA A 173 13.86 -3.18 -9.88
N ARG A 174 13.41 -3.83 -8.81
CA ARG A 174 12.18 -3.49 -8.13
C ARG A 174 12.51 -3.27 -6.68
N LEU A 175 12.19 -2.11 -6.20
CA LEU A 175 12.27 -1.76 -4.81
C LEU A 175 10.85 -1.68 -4.26
N ALA A 176 10.61 -2.38 -3.17
CA ALA A 176 9.34 -2.27 -2.46
C ALA A 176 9.28 -0.94 -1.70
N ALA A 177 8.08 -0.55 -1.29
CA ALA A 177 7.92 0.62 -0.44
C ALA A 177 8.80 0.48 0.82
N PRO A 178 9.60 1.50 1.16
CA PRO A 178 10.40 1.47 2.37
C PRO A 178 9.50 1.46 3.61
N CYS A 179 10.02 0.97 4.72
CA CYS A 179 9.46 1.26 6.03
C CYS A 179 10.52 1.88 6.93
N VAL A 180 10.09 2.64 7.92
CA VAL A 180 10.96 3.28 8.90
C VAL A 180 10.77 2.60 10.24
N GLY A 181 11.87 2.40 10.95
CA GLY A 181 11.89 1.80 12.25
C GLY A 181 13.24 1.96 12.92
N GLY A 182 13.51 1.19 13.97
CA GLY A 182 14.72 1.34 14.74
C GLY A 182 15.50 0.05 14.91
N THR A 183 16.81 0.20 14.91
CA THR A 183 17.75 -0.85 15.34
C THR A 183 17.92 -0.87 16.86
N GLY A 184 17.23 0.01 17.60
CA GLY A 184 17.24 0.17 19.06
C GLY A 184 15.97 0.87 19.52
N ASP A 185 16.04 1.74 20.52
CA ASP A 185 14.89 2.42 21.12
C ASP A 185 14.31 3.57 20.29
N SER A 186 15.07 4.10 19.33
CA SER A 186 14.66 5.20 18.43
C SER A 186 14.54 4.72 16.99
N ASP A 187 13.62 5.35 16.20
CA ASP A 187 13.49 5.10 14.79
C ASP A 187 14.65 5.81 14.05
N ASN A 188 15.63 5.02 13.61
CA ASN A 188 16.88 5.50 13.02
C ASN A 188 17.25 4.76 11.73
N ALA A 189 16.41 3.85 11.26
CA ALA A 189 16.66 3.02 10.10
C ALA A 189 15.51 3.03 9.10
N ALA A 190 15.84 3.03 7.82
CA ALA A 190 14.94 2.70 6.72
C ALA A 190 15.22 1.27 6.26
N PHE A 191 14.18 0.48 6.07
CA PHE A 191 14.25 -0.89 5.57
C PHE A 191 13.62 -0.96 4.20
N VAL A 192 14.37 -1.46 3.22
CA VAL A 192 13.94 -1.53 1.82
C VAL A 192 14.13 -2.95 1.31
N ALA A 193 13.05 -3.62 0.93
CA ALA A 193 13.15 -4.87 0.22
C ALA A 193 13.43 -4.62 -1.27
N TYR A 194 14.33 -5.40 -1.83
CA TYR A 194 14.77 -5.25 -3.21
C TYR A 194 14.80 -6.57 -3.96
N TRP A 195 14.59 -6.49 -5.27
CA TRP A 195 14.82 -7.55 -6.23
C TRP A 195 15.48 -6.96 -7.48
N VAL A 196 16.67 -7.46 -7.82
CA VAL A 196 17.46 -7.03 -8.97
C VAL A 196 17.68 -8.24 -9.87
N TRP A 197 17.48 -8.06 -11.17
CA TRP A 197 17.71 -9.11 -12.16
C TRP A 197 18.53 -8.60 -13.33
N ASP A 198 19.36 -9.48 -13.89
CA ASP A 198 20.12 -9.25 -15.12
C ASP A 198 19.91 -10.42 -16.09
N ARG A 199 19.39 -10.11 -17.27
CA ARG A 199 19.15 -11.07 -18.34
C ARG A 199 20.30 -11.15 -19.35
N SER A 200 21.33 -10.30 -19.24
CA SER A 200 22.49 -10.29 -20.13
C SER A 200 23.46 -11.44 -19.89
N LEU A 201 23.40 -12.06 -18.71
CA LEU A 201 24.24 -13.19 -18.31
C LEU A 201 23.53 -14.51 -18.63
N ALA A 202 24.30 -15.51 -19.08
CA ALA A 202 23.79 -16.84 -19.44
C ALA A 202 23.00 -17.54 -18.29
N ASN A 203 23.20 -17.12 -17.06
CA ASN A 203 22.54 -17.63 -15.84
C ASN A 203 21.69 -16.56 -15.13
N SER A 204 21.09 -15.61 -15.84
CA SER A 204 20.23 -14.55 -15.31
C SER A 204 20.42 -14.28 -13.80
N LEU A 205 21.44 -13.46 -13.48
CA LEU A 205 21.73 -13.11 -12.08
C LEU A 205 20.47 -12.49 -11.46
N GLN A 206 19.97 -13.12 -10.39
CA GLN A 206 18.88 -12.58 -9.59
C GLN A 206 19.36 -12.44 -8.15
N LYS A 207 19.22 -11.25 -7.60
CA LYS A 207 19.51 -10.95 -6.20
C LYS A 207 18.30 -10.31 -5.56
N SER A 208 17.97 -10.74 -4.37
CA SER A 208 16.90 -10.15 -3.59
C SER A 208 17.22 -10.19 -2.11
N GLY A 209 16.69 -9.25 -1.38
CA GLY A 209 16.89 -9.18 0.05
C GLY A 209 16.30 -7.94 0.68
N VAL A 210 16.72 -7.67 1.89
CA VAL A 210 16.39 -6.45 2.63
C VAL A 210 17.66 -5.69 2.94
N LEU A 211 17.63 -4.39 2.72
CA LEU A 211 18.68 -3.44 3.05
C LEU A 211 18.19 -2.52 4.17
N ALA A 212 18.99 -2.36 5.22
CA ALA A 212 18.78 -1.34 6.23
C ALA A 212 19.75 -0.17 6.00
N LEU A 213 19.20 1.04 5.99
CA LEU A 213 19.94 2.28 5.81
C LEU A 213 19.74 3.17 7.03
N ALA A 214 20.80 3.84 7.46
CA ALA A 214 20.68 4.90 8.45
C ALA A 214 19.85 6.06 7.91
N LEU A 215 18.83 6.50 8.63
CA LEU A 215 17.97 7.60 8.20
C LEU A 215 18.71 8.92 8.06
N ALA A 216 19.74 9.14 8.88
CA ALA A 216 20.49 10.41 8.92
C ALA A 216 21.27 10.71 7.64
N ASP A 217 21.90 9.69 7.03
CA ASP A 217 22.83 9.88 5.92
C ASP A 217 22.76 8.82 4.81
N GLY A 218 21.81 7.89 4.92
CA GLY A 218 21.59 6.83 3.93
C GLY A 218 22.69 5.76 3.89
N LYS A 219 23.59 5.70 4.88
CA LYS A 219 24.63 4.66 4.93
C LYS A 219 24.02 3.30 5.25
N PRO A 220 24.53 2.22 4.61
CA PRO A 220 24.04 0.88 4.91
C PRO A 220 24.42 0.47 6.33
N LEU A 221 23.43 0.00 7.10
CA LEU A 221 23.59 -0.60 8.42
C LEU A 221 23.87 -2.09 8.29
N TRP A 222 23.03 -2.76 7.50
CA TRP A 222 23.17 -4.17 7.16
C TRP A 222 22.43 -4.51 5.86
N ARG A 223 22.79 -5.64 5.26
CA ARG A 223 22.12 -6.24 4.11
C ARG A 223 21.89 -7.73 4.38
N GLN A 224 20.67 -8.19 4.18
CA GLN A 224 20.30 -9.60 4.24
C GLN A 224 19.82 -10.07 2.87
N GLU A 225 20.56 -10.97 2.24
CA GLU A 225 20.12 -11.64 1.01
C GLU A 225 19.16 -12.78 1.35
N LEU A 226 18.04 -12.89 0.62
CA LEU A 226 17.01 -13.90 0.83
C LEU A 226 16.91 -14.87 -0.36
N GLY A 227 17.34 -14.46 -1.56
CA GLY A 227 17.34 -15.30 -2.76
C GLY A 227 15.96 -15.57 -3.36
N ASP A 228 14.92 -14.88 -2.89
CA ASP A 228 13.54 -15.03 -3.36
C ASP A 228 13.18 -13.99 -4.43
N ASN A 229 12.15 -14.30 -5.24
CA ASN A 229 11.64 -13.34 -6.20
C ASN A 229 10.61 -12.41 -5.56
N ASP A 230 10.60 -11.16 -5.99
CA ASP A 230 9.53 -10.19 -5.78
C ASP A 230 9.06 -10.12 -4.32
N LEU A 231 9.94 -9.58 -3.47
CA LEU A 231 9.66 -9.38 -2.06
C LEU A 231 8.61 -8.28 -1.87
N THR A 232 7.70 -8.47 -0.92
CA THR A 232 6.73 -7.44 -0.54
C THR A 232 7.41 -6.31 0.24
N ALA A 233 6.71 -5.17 0.39
CA ALA A 233 7.14 -4.16 1.34
C ALA A 233 7.25 -4.78 2.75
N PRO A 234 8.34 -4.55 3.47
CA PRO A 234 8.45 -4.97 4.84
C PRO A 234 7.57 -4.11 5.74
N ILE A 235 7.06 -4.70 6.82
CA ILE A 235 6.52 -3.93 7.94
C ILE A 235 7.49 -4.02 9.11
N PHE A 236 7.66 -2.92 9.82
CA PHE A 236 8.44 -2.86 11.04
C PHE A 236 7.52 -2.92 12.27
N VAL A 237 7.88 -3.75 13.21
CA VAL A 237 7.14 -3.91 14.49
C VAL A 237 8.12 -3.89 15.65
N ARG A 238 7.80 -3.12 16.69
CA ARG A 238 8.55 -3.14 17.95
C ARG A 238 7.74 -3.84 19.02
N THR A 239 8.24 -4.95 19.55
CA THR A 239 7.63 -5.70 20.64
C THR A 239 8.65 -5.90 21.76
N ALA A 240 8.32 -5.54 22.98
CA ALA A 240 9.16 -5.71 24.18
C ALA A 240 10.61 -5.20 23.98
N GLY A 241 10.81 -4.09 23.28
CA GLY A 241 12.14 -3.48 23.03
C GLY A 241 12.90 -4.07 21.84
N HIS A 242 12.37 -5.10 21.18
CA HIS A 242 12.99 -5.71 19.99
C HIS A 242 12.25 -5.30 18.72
N GLY A 243 13.00 -4.84 17.71
CA GLY A 243 12.49 -4.55 16.38
C GLY A 243 12.48 -5.81 15.51
N GLN A 244 11.37 -6.06 14.83
CA GLN A 244 11.22 -7.14 13.86
C GLN A 244 10.69 -6.61 12.53
N LEU A 245 11.09 -7.26 11.44
CA LEU A 245 10.56 -7.01 10.10
C LEU A 245 9.81 -8.24 9.63
N PHE A 246 8.62 -8.03 9.06
CA PHE A 246 7.87 -9.11 8.40
C PHE A 246 7.65 -8.77 6.94
N LEU A 247 7.86 -9.73 6.05
CA LEU A 247 7.65 -9.59 4.62
C LEU A 247 7.33 -10.93 3.97
N GLY A 248 6.68 -10.88 2.82
CA GLY A 248 6.39 -12.03 1.97
C GLY A 248 7.20 -12.05 0.69
N SER A 249 7.13 -13.14 -0.05
CA SER A 249 7.75 -13.29 -1.38
C SER A 249 6.84 -13.97 -2.40
N ALA A 250 7.10 -13.70 -3.69
CA ALA A 250 6.39 -14.38 -4.77
C ALA A 250 6.73 -15.90 -4.85
N ASN A 251 7.77 -16.36 -4.20
CA ASN A 251 8.11 -17.78 -4.07
C ASN A 251 7.32 -18.48 -2.94
N GLY A 252 6.40 -17.76 -2.28
CA GLY A 252 5.56 -18.32 -1.22
C GLY A 252 6.24 -18.40 0.13
N ASN A 253 7.27 -17.63 0.38
CA ASN A 253 7.89 -17.53 1.69
C ASN A 253 7.40 -16.31 2.47
N ILE A 254 7.30 -16.47 3.77
CA ILE A 254 7.07 -15.39 4.74
C ILE A 254 8.26 -15.40 5.69
N TYR A 255 8.82 -14.22 5.94
CA TYR A 255 10.01 -14.04 6.76
C TYR A 255 9.72 -13.15 7.97
N ALA A 256 10.36 -13.48 9.09
CA ALA A 256 10.63 -12.55 10.17
C ALA A 256 12.15 -12.32 10.27
N LEU A 257 12.56 -11.08 10.25
CA LEU A 257 13.94 -10.67 10.41
C LEU A 257 14.10 -9.85 11.69
N ASP A 258 15.24 -9.99 12.35
CA ASP A 258 15.66 -9.06 13.38
C ASP A 258 16.02 -7.71 12.76
N ALA A 259 15.40 -6.62 13.20
CA ALA A 259 15.59 -5.31 12.59
C ALA A 259 16.97 -4.70 12.88
N ALA A 260 17.64 -5.11 13.96
CA ALA A 260 18.95 -4.60 14.31
C ALA A 260 20.08 -5.22 13.48
N THR A 261 19.94 -6.49 13.11
CA THR A 261 21.00 -7.29 12.49
C THR A 261 20.69 -7.80 11.10
N GLY A 262 19.39 -7.81 10.70
CA GLY A 262 18.92 -8.45 9.48
C GLY A 262 18.83 -9.98 9.56
N ALA A 263 19.17 -10.59 10.69
CA ALA A 263 19.14 -12.04 10.82
C ALA A 263 17.73 -12.61 10.67
N VAL A 264 17.59 -13.67 9.87
CA VAL A 264 16.33 -14.40 9.72
C VAL A 264 16.03 -15.13 11.03
N GLN A 265 14.97 -14.69 11.73
CA GLN A 265 14.50 -15.33 12.96
C GLN A 265 13.69 -16.58 12.65
N TRP A 266 12.79 -16.48 11.67
CA TRP A 266 12.09 -17.61 11.12
C TRP A 266 11.69 -17.37 9.65
N ARG A 267 11.48 -18.46 8.94
CA ARG A 267 10.93 -18.49 7.60
C ARG A 267 9.85 -19.55 7.55
N LYS A 268 8.66 -19.17 7.08
CA LYS A 268 7.58 -20.11 6.75
C LYS A 268 7.46 -20.21 5.25
N THR A 269 7.55 -21.42 4.71
CA THR A 269 7.34 -21.68 3.30
C THR A 269 5.89 -22.07 3.09
N GLU A 270 5.21 -21.32 2.24
CA GLU A 270 3.87 -21.60 1.76
C GLU A 270 3.93 -22.22 0.36
N LEU A 271 2.87 -22.89 -0.06
CA LEU A 271 2.80 -23.42 -1.42
C LEU A 271 2.36 -22.37 -2.45
N ASP A 272 2.13 -21.14 -2.02
CA ASP A 272 1.43 -20.10 -2.76
C ASP A 272 2.09 -18.73 -2.58
N ALA A 273 2.26 -18.02 -3.70
CA ALA A 273 2.90 -16.70 -3.71
C ALA A 273 2.25 -15.71 -2.73
N VAL A 274 3.06 -15.11 -1.86
CA VAL A 274 2.64 -14.04 -0.94
C VAL A 274 3.05 -12.71 -1.57
N ARG A 275 2.08 -12.00 -2.11
CA ARG A 275 2.30 -10.71 -2.81
C ARG A 275 1.73 -9.52 -2.04
N SER A 276 0.99 -9.78 -0.98
CA SER A 276 0.47 -8.72 -0.11
C SER A 276 1.45 -8.49 1.05
N PRO A 277 1.86 -7.24 1.31
CA PRO A 277 2.54 -6.92 2.56
C PRO A 277 1.73 -7.42 3.76
N PRO A 278 2.37 -8.00 4.78
CA PRO A 278 1.66 -8.48 5.97
C PRO A 278 1.10 -7.33 6.81
N ALA A 279 0.14 -7.64 7.68
CA ALA A 279 -0.31 -6.77 8.76
C ALA A 279 -0.03 -7.43 10.11
N PHE A 280 0.07 -6.64 11.18
CA PHE A 280 0.41 -7.11 12.50
C PHE A 280 -0.51 -6.52 13.56
N PHE A 281 -0.84 -7.32 14.59
CA PHE A 281 -1.48 -6.81 15.80
C PHE A 281 -1.14 -7.70 17.01
N VAL A 282 -1.42 -7.19 18.20
CA VAL A 282 -1.24 -7.94 19.44
C VAL A 282 -2.60 -8.37 19.95
N SER A 283 -2.83 -9.68 20.04
CA SER A 283 -4.02 -10.28 20.62
C SER A 283 -3.79 -10.66 22.08
N SER A 284 -4.85 -11.03 22.79
CA SER A 284 -4.75 -11.58 24.17
C SER A 284 -3.95 -12.88 24.23
N SER A 285 -3.89 -13.64 23.14
CA SER A 285 -3.09 -14.87 23.00
C SER A 285 -1.68 -14.65 22.44
N GLY A 286 -1.26 -13.37 22.29
CA GLY A 286 0.04 -12.98 21.78
C GLY A 286 0.00 -12.31 20.39
N PRO A 287 1.16 -11.91 19.86
CA PRO A 287 1.26 -11.18 18.61
C PRO A 287 0.98 -12.07 17.39
N ILE A 288 0.25 -11.53 16.41
CA ILE A 288 -0.18 -12.22 15.19
C ILE A 288 0.20 -11.39 13.96
N VAL A 289 0.79 -12.06 12.96
CA VAL A 289 1.00 -11.55 11.61
C VAL A 289 -0.09 -12.10 10.70
N VAL A 290 -0.80 -11.23 9.99
CA VAL A 290 -1.85 -11.61 9.03
C VAL A 290 -1.34 -11.37 7.62
N THR A 291 -1.46 -12.36 6.75
CA THR A 291 -1.00 -12.30 5.37
C THR A 291 -2.01 -12.93 4.41
N GLY A 292 -2.04 -12.43 3.17
CA GLY A 292 -2.85 -12.97 2.07
C GLY A 292 -1.98 -13.57 0.98
N SER A 293 -2.51 -14.54 0.24
CA SER A 293 -1.78 -15.22 -0.81
C SER A 293 -2.48 -15.14 -2.18
N LYS A 294 -1.72 -15.43 -3.24
CA LYS A 294 -2.20 -15.38 -4.63
C LYS A 294 -3.37 -16.33 -4.92
N TYR A 295 -3.46 -17.46 -4.21
CA TYR A 295 -4.61 -18.36 -4.38
C TYR A 295 -5.72 -18.13 -3.36
N GLY A 296 -5.73 -16.96 -2.71
CA GLY A 296 -6.85 -16.51 -1.87
C GLY A 296 -6.85 -17.12 -0.47
N THR A 297 -5.72 -17.54 0.07
CA THR A 297 -5.64 -17.96 1.47
C THR A 297 -5.16 -16.81 2.34
N VAL A 298 -5.93 -16.47 3.37
CA VAL A 298 -5.53 -15.58 4.47
C VAL A 298 -5.02 -16.44 5.62
N ARG A 299 -3.90 -16.04 6.23
CA ARG A 299 -3.35 -16.75 7.39
C ARG A 299 -3.03 -15.80 8.52
N GLY A 300 -3.34 -16.21 9.73
CA GLY A 300 -2.81 -15.64 10.95
C GLY A 300 -1.67 -16.50 11.48
N LEU A 301 -0.49 -15.91 11.58
CA LEU A 301 0.71 -16.58 12.03
C LEU A 301 1.14 -16.02 13.39
N ASP A 302 1.62 -16.87 14.26
CA ASP A 302 2.33 -16.46 15.46
C ASP A 302 3.57 -15.65 15.07
N ALA A 303 3.67 -14.41 15.51
CA ALA A 303 4.74 -13.53 15.11
C ALA A 303 6.13 -13.92 15.61
N ALA A 304 6.20 -14.65 16.73
CA ALA A 304 7.46 -15.10 17.31
C ALA A 304 8.03 -16.35 16.63
N THR A 305 7.16 -17.24 16.15
CA THR A 305 7.54 -18.57 15.68
C THR A 305 7.23 -18.84 14.21
N GLY A 306 6.35 -18.05 13.59
CA GLY A 306 5.81 -18.30 12.25
C GLY A 306 4.80 -19.46 12.19
N ALA A 307 4.42 -20.05 13.34
CA ALA A 307 3.42 -21.11 13.39
C ALA A 307 2.03 -20.58 12.96
N GLU A 308 1.33 -21.35 12.12
CA GLU A 308 -0.02 -21.00 11.73
C GLU A 308 -0.98 -21.18 12.91
N ARG A 309 -1.72 -20.11 13.23
CA ARG A 309 -2.78 -20.13 14.25
C ARG A 309 -4.15 -20.37 13.63
N TRP A 310 -4.38 -19.78 12.46
CA TRP A 310 -5.61 -19.94 11.70
C TRP A 310 -5.41 -19.67 10.22
N ASN A 311 -6.34 -20.14 9.41
CA ASN A 311 -6.43 -19.76 7.99
C ASN A 311 -7.89 -19.58 7.57
N TYR A 312 -8.08 -18.78 6.52
CA TYR A 312 -9.37 -18.52 5.89
C TYR A 312 -9.21 -18.51 4.38
N LYS A 313 -10.19 -19.06 3.65
CA LYS A 313 -10.18 -19.14 2.20
C LYS A 313 -11.16 -18.14 1.60
N THR A 314 -10.68 -17.24 0.75
CA THR A 314 -11.51 -16.40 -0.14
C THR A 314 -11.78 -17.15 -1.44
N GLY A 315 -12.69 -16.60 -2.29
CA GLY A 315 -13.04 -17.21 -3.56
C GLY A 315 -12.01 -17.02 -4.69
N ASP A 316 -11.07 -16.05 -4.54
CA ASP A 316 -10.06 -15.72 -5.55
C ASP A 316 -8.83 -15.08 -4.87
N ARG A 317 -7.83 -14.71 -5.67
CA ARG A 317 -6.54 -14.17 -5.24
C ARG A 317 -6.65 -12.92 -4.35
N ILE A 318 -5.63 -12.75 -3.51
CA ILE A 318 -5.41 -11.58 -2.66
C ILE A 318 -4.10 -10.93 -3.09
N THR A 319 -4.16 -9.64 -3.43
CA THR A 319 -2.99 -8.82 -3.78
C THR A 319 -2.83 -7.61 -2.87
N GLY A 320 -3.95 -7.09 -2.36
CA GLY A 320 -3.95 -6.03 -1.36
C GLY A 320 -3.56 -6.54 0.02
N SER A 321 -2.84 -5.72 0.78
CA SER A 321 -2.52 -6.01 2.18
C SER A 321 -3.79 -6.10 3.01
N PRO A 322 -3.89 -7.04 3.96
CA PRO A 322 -4.89 -6.95 5.01
C PRO A 322 -4.74 -5.64 5.79
N ALA A 323 -5.85 -5.05 6.21
CA ALA A 323 -5.84 -3.93 7.14
C ALA A 323 -6.53 -4.36 8.44
N ILE A 324 -6.00 -3.93 9.59
CA ILE A 324 -6.49 -4.40 10.91
C ILE A 324 -7.01 -3.22 11.72
N SER A 325 -8.24 -3.34 12.22
CA SER A 325 -8.78 -2.46 13.25
C SER A 325 -8.82 -3.20 14.59
N THR A 326 -8.31 -2.55 15.63
CA THR A 326 -8.35 -3.06 17.02
C THR A 326 -9.33 -2.29 17.90
N GLU A 327 -10.25 -1.55 17.29
CA GLU A 327 -11.20 -0.73 18.02
C GLU A 327 -12.26 -1.56 18.74
N ARG A 328 -12.82 -0.96 19.80
CA ARG A 328 -13.89 -1.55 20.63
C ARG A 328 -13.55 -2.91 21.23
N GLY A 329 -12.25 -3.21 21.41
CA GLY A 329 -11.80 -4.43 22.08
C GLY A 329 -11.84 -5.70 21.25
N SER A 330 -12.18 -5.63 19.95
CA SER A 330 -12.10 -6.76 19.01
C SER A 330 -11.16 -6.43 17.85
N ALA A 331 -10.23 -7.32 17.54
CA ALA A 331 -9.36 -7.17 16.38
C ALA A 331 -10.07 -7.73 15.14
N ARG A 332 -10.18 -6.92 14.10
CA ARG A 332 -10.80 -7.30 12.82
C ARG A 332 -9.84 -7.12 11.68
N ALA A 333 -9.71 -8.11 10.82
CA ALA A 333 -8.93 -8.05 9.60
C ALA A 333 -9.86 -7.82 8.39
N PHE A 334 -9.56 -6.78 7.60
CA PHE A 334 -10.27 -6.45 6.37
C PHE A 334 -9.41 -6.86 5.19
N VAL A 335 -9.87 -7.86 4.46
CA VAL A 335 -9.10 -8.52 3.40
C VAL A 335 -9.81 -8.31 2.05
N PRO A 336 -9.20 -7.57 1.12
CA PRO A 336 -9.73 -7.41 -0.23
C PRO A 336 -9.39 -8.64 -1.06
N SER A 337 -10.34 -9.10 -1.90
CA SER A 337 -10.12 -10.24 -2.79
C SER A 337 -10.66 -9.97 -4.20
N TYR A 338 -10.06 -10.63 -5.18
CA TYR A 338 -10.55 -10.61 -6.57
C TYR A 338 -11.87 -11.36 -6.74
N ASP A 339 -12.36 -12.07 -5.74
CA ASP A 339 -13.72 -12.62 -5.70
C ASP A 339 -14.82 -11.55 -5.58
N ARG A 340 -14.43 -10.27 -5.64
CA ARG A 340 -15.25 -9.07 -5.56
C ARG A 340 -15.77 -8.76 -4.15
N LEU A 341 -15.19 -9.38 -3.13
CA LEU A 341 -15.59 -9.17 -1.75
C LEU A 341 -14.48 -8.51 -0.94
N LEU A 342 -14.87 -7.60 -0.07
CA LEU A 342 -14.09 -7.20 1.09
C LEU A 342 -14.56 -8.08 2.25
N HIS A 343 -13.67 -8.94 2.74
CA HIS A 343 -13.95 -9.84 3.85
C HIS A 343 -13.53 -9.19 5.15
N ALA A 344 -14.43 -9.13 6.13
CA ALA A 344 -14.10 -8.80 7.51
C ALA A 344 -14.05 -10.09 8.33
N LEU A 345 -12.92 -10.35 8.92
CA LEU A 345 -12.64 -11.54 9.72
C LEU A 345 -12.31 -11.13 11.15
N ASP A 346 -12.63 -11.96 12.13
CA ASP A 346 -11.98 -11.86 13.43
C ASP A 346 -10.48 -12.15 13.23
N ALA A 347 -9.63 -11.17 13.56
CA ALA A 347 -8.20 -11.32 13.31
C ALA A 347 -7.53 -12.33 14.27
N THR A 348 -8.21 -12.70 15.37
CA THR A 348 -7.68 -13.62 16.40
C THR A 348 -7.78 -15.08 15.96
N ASP A 349 -8.88 -15.46 15.30
CA ASP A 349 -9.18 -16.86 14.93
C ASP A 349 -9.53 -17.08 13.46
N GLY A 350 -9.62 -15.99 12.67
CA GLY A 350 -9.93 -16.05 11.23
C GLY A 350 -11.41 -16.27 10.91
N SER A 351 -12.31 -16.29 11.88
CA SER A 351 -13.74 -16.48 11.64
C SER A 351 -14.34 -15.29 10.86
N PRO A 352 -15.21 -15.56 9.86
CA PRO A 352 -15.82 -14.50 9.06
C PRO A 352 -16.88 -13.75 9.87
N ILE A 353 -16.80 -12.41 9.87
CA ILE A 353 -17.78 -11.53 10.51
C ILE A 353 -18.82 -11.04 9.49
N TRP A 354 -18.35 -10.42 8.40
CA TRP A 354 -19.21 -9.95 7.31
C TRP A 354 -18.44 -9.85 6.00
N ARG A 355 -19.16 -9.62 4.91
CA ARG A 355 -18.60 -9.40 3.58
C ARG A 355 -19.31 -8.24 2.91
N TYR A 356 -18.53 -7.36 2.26
CA TYR A 356 -19.05 -6.30 1.38
C TYR A 356 -18.82 -6.71 -0.07
N ALA A 357 -19.84 -6.58 -0.94
CA ALA A 357 -19.75 -6.95 -2.35
C ALA A 357 -19.55 -5.72 -3.25
N ALA A 358 -18.49 -5.73 -4.05
CA ALA A 358 -18.23 -4.80 -5.14
C ALA A 358 -18.67 -5.41 -6.48
N ARG A 359 -18.63 -4.62 -7.56
CA ARG A 359 -18.94 -5.10 -8.91
C ARG A 359 -17.71 -5.71 -9.60
N GLY A 360 -16.51 -5.26 -9.25
CA GLY A 360 -15.22 -5.75 -9.74
C GLY A 360 -14.37 -6.35 -8.64
N GLY A 361 -13.35 -7.14 -8.99
CA GLY A 361 -12.39 -7.68 -8.03
C GLY A 361 -11.70 -6.56 -7.24
N LEU A 362 -11.55 -6.72 -5.93
CA LEU A 362 -10.87 -5.76 -5.07
C LEU A 362 -9.38 -6.08 -5.03
N TYR A 363 -8.56 -5.15 -5.48
CA TYR A 363 -7.11 -5.36 -5.61
C TYR A 363 -6.28 -4.52 -4.64
N SER A 364 -6.79 -3.34 -4.25
CA SER A 364 -6.04 -2.42 -3.40
C SER A 364 -6.11 -2.81 -1.93
N SER A 365 -5.11 -2.43 -1.18
CA SER A 365 -5.19 -2.55 0.27
C SER A 365 -6.20 -1.57 0.84
N PRO A 366 -7.04 -1.95 1.81
CA PRO A 366 -8.04 -1.06 2.39
C PRO A 366 -7.39 0.06 3.22
N ALA A 367 -7.94 1.28 3.18
CA ALA A 367 -7.68 2.31 4.18
C ALA A 367 -8.82 2.31 5.19
N LEU A 368 -8.50 2.32 6.49
CA LEU A 368 -9.48 2.27 7.57
C LEU A 368 -9.54 3.61 8.28
N ILE A 369 -10.73 4.18 8.37
CA ILE A 369 -11.02 5.32 9.23
C ILE A 369 -11.77 4.81 10.45
N ALA A 370 -11.24 5.07 11.63
CA ALA A 370 -11.81 4.58 12.87
C ALA A 370 -11.63 5.64 13.98
N SER A 371 -12.05 6.89 13.72
CA SER A 371 -11.89 8.04 14.60
C SER A 371 -13.11 8.96 14.56
N GLY A 372 -13.39 9.63 15.67
CA GLY A 372 -14.43 10.66 15.74
C GLY A 372 -15.87 10.16 15.55
N GLY A 373 -16.15 8.88 15.83
CA GLY A 373 -17.46 8.26 15.60
C GLY A 373 -17.69 7.79 14.18
N GLU A 374 -16.77 8.06 13.27
CA GLU A 374 -16.77 7.56 11.89
C GLU A 374 -15.93 6.28 11.80
N ALA A 375 -16.50 5.21 11.25
CA ALA A 375 -15.85 3.92 11.12
C ALA A 375 -16.12 3.35 9.73
N MET A 376 -15.12 3.47 8.82
CA MET A 376 -15.29 3.08 7.44
C MET A 376 -14.00 2.50 6.83
N ALA A 377 -14.16 1.59 5.88
CA ALA A 377 -13.10 1.04 5.05
C ALA A 377 -13.23 1.59 3.62
N LEU A 378 -12.13 2.03 3.06
CA LEU A 378 -11.99 2.48 1.68
C LEU A 378 -11.20 1.44 0.89
N VAL A 379 -11.69 1.01 -0.27
CA VAL A 379 -11.00 0.03 -1.11
C VAL A 379 -11.27 0.29 -2.59
N LEU A 380 -10.29 0.05 -3.46
CA LEU A 380 -10.41 0.19 -4.91
C LEU A 380 -10.70 -1.16 -5.58
N GLY A 381 -11.57 -1.12 -6.58
CA GLY A 381 -11.94 -2.29 -7.38
C GLY A 381 -11.63 -2.12 -8.87
N TRP A 382 -11.60 -3.25 -9.59
CA TRP A 382 -11.49 -3.33 -11.05
C TRP A 382 -12.69 -2.74 -11.80
N ASP A 383 -13.76 -2.40 -11.09
CA ASP A 383 -14.87 -1.62 -11.59
C ASP A 383 -14.59 -0.11 -11.65
N HIS A 384 -13.33 0.27 -11.36
CA HIS A 384 -12.86 1.66 -11.33
C HIS A 384 -13.57 2.52 -10.28
N MET A 385 -14.01 1.88 -9.21
CA MET A 385 -14.69 2.56 -8.11
C MET A 385 -13.84 2.54 -6.84
N LEU A 386 -13.87 3.65 -6.12
CA LEU A 386 -13.56 3.69 -4.71
C LEU A 386 -14.83 3.26 -3.96
N HIS A 387 -14.76 2.14 -3.27
CA HIS A 387 -15.82 1.66 -2.41
C HIS A 387 -15.57 2.09 -0.98
N VAL A 388 -16.60 2.56 -0.31
CA VAL A 388 -16.56 2.92 1.11
C VAL A 388 -17.63 2.11 1.82
N ALA A 389 -17.20 1.29 2.77
CA ALA A 389 -18.08 0.43 3.56
C ALA A 389 -17.94 0.73 5.05
N ALA A 390 -19.04 0.61 5.81
CA ALA A 390 -19.00 0.73 7.26
C ALA A 390 -18.14 -0.41 7.85
N LEU A 391 -17.28 -0.11 8.82
CA LEU A 391 -16.52 -1.13 9.54
C LEU A 391 -17.43 -2.07 10.35
N GLU A 392 -18.58 -1.57 10.79
CA GLU A 392 -19.61 -2.36 11.45
C GLU A 392 -20.62 -2.88 10.43
N GLY A 393 -20.66 -4.20 10.27
CA GLY A 393 -21.64 -4.88 9.40
C GLY A 393 -21.43 -4.76 7.90
N GLY A 394 -20.41 -4.01 7.43
CA GLY A 394 -20.08 -3.93 6.00
C GLY A 394 -21.11 -3.22 5.13
N ALA A 395 -22.00 -2.41 5.72
CA ALA A 395 -22.99 -1.68 4.93
C ALA A 395 -22.31 -0.72 3.94
N PRO A 396 -22.76 -0.66 2.67
CA PRO A 396 -22.24 0.30 1.71
C PRO A 396 -22.58 1.72 2.17
N LEU A 397 -21.57 2.56 2.29
CA LEU A 397 -21.75 3.96 2.65
C LEU A 397 -21.73 4.85 1.41
N PHE A 398 -20.78 4.58 0.50
CA PHE A 398 -20.55 5.42 -0.65
C PHE A 398 -19.70 4.68 -1.70
N SER A 399 -19.81 5.06 -2.97
CA SER A 399 -18.86 4.66 -4.01
C SER A 399 -18.68 5.80 -5.01
N ALA A 400 -17.45 6.02 -5.45
CA ALA A 400 -17.10 7.07 -6.39
C ALA A 400 -16.24 6.52 -7.54
N PHE A 401 -16.45 7.06 -8.73
CA PHE A 401 -15.65 6.72 -9.90
C PHE A 401 -14.24 7.31 -9.80
N THR A 402 -13.21 6.49 -10.02
CA THR A 402 -11.80 6.87 -9.83
C THR A 402 -11.05 7.18 -11.11
N GLY A 403 -11.65 7.01 -12.29
CA GLY A 403 -11.03 7.36 -13.56
C GLY A 403 -11.34 6.40 -14.70
N ARG A 404 -10.80 6.67 -15.88
CA ARG A 404 -11.03 5.86 -17.08
C ARG A 404 -10.31 4.52 -17.01
N PRO A 405 -10.94 3.42 -17.46
CA PRO A 405 -10.22 2.19 -17.72
C PRO A 405 -9.23 2.42 -18.87
N LEU A 406 -7.95 2.17 -18.65
CA LEU A 406 -7.06 1.87 -19.74
C LEU A 406 -7.32 0.43 -20.15
N TRP A 407 -7.54 0.20 -21.46
CA TRP A 407 -7.74 -1.12 -22.03
C TRP A 407 -6.60 -2.04 -21.59
N ASN A 408 -6.97 -3.22 -21.16
CA ASN A 408 -6.13 -4.30 -20.70
C ASN A 408 -4.84 -4.42 -21.53
N VAL A 409 -3.73 -3.94 -21.02
CA VAL A 409 -2.42 -4.25 -21.60
C VAL A 409 -2.09 -5.67 -21.14
N ALA A 410 -2.37 -6.63 -22.01
CA ALA A 410 -2.09 -8.03 -21.75
C ALA A 410 -0.62 -8.21 -21.35
N GLY A 411 -0.36 -8.74 -20.15
CA GLY A 411 0.98 -9.11 -19.69
C GLY A 411 1.56 -8.24 -18.57
N MET A 412 0.87 -7.23 -18.06
CA MET A 412 1.33 -6.53 -16.85
C MET A 412 0.98 -7.32 -15.59
N ASP A 413 2.01 -7.59 -14.79
CA ASP A 413 1.90 -8.31 -13.53
C ASP A 413 1.09 -7.48 -12.51
N ASP A 414 0.12 -8.11 -11.87
CA ASP A 414 -0.91 -7.52 -10.99
C ASP A 414 -0.40 -6.88 -9.68
N SER A 415 0.87 -6.64 -9.53
CA SER A 415 1.50 -6.46 -8.22
C SER A 415 1.73 -5.00 -7.75
N ASN A 416 1.36 -3.98 -8.53
CA ASN A 416 1.71 -2.57 -8.23
C ASN A 416 0.58 -1.56 -8.44
N TRP A 417 -0.50 -1.73 -7.74
CA TRP A 417 -1.68 -0.90 -7.89
C TRP A 417 -1.80 0.09 -6.73
N SER A 418 -2.09 1.36 -7.03
CA SER A 418 -2.32 2.37 -6.01
C SER A 418 -3.39 1.92 -5.02
N SER A 419 -3.13 2.11 -3.74
CA SER A 419 -4.12 1.91 -2.69
C SER A 419 -4.60 3.26 -2.18
N PRO A 420 -5.85 3.40 -1.75
CA PRO A 420 -6.37 4.63 -1.21
C PRO A 420 -5.65 4.99 0.09
N VAL A 421 -5.57 6.27 0.36
CA VAL A 421 -5.20 6.82 1.65
C VAL A 421 -6.26 7.78 2.11
N ALA A 422 -6.50 7.85 3.39
CA ALA A 422 -7.45 8.78 3.97
C ALA A 422 -6.77 9.77 4.92
N GLY A 423 -7.24 11.02 4.91
CA GLY A 423 -6.77 12.04 5.83
C GLY A 423 -7.88 12.97 6.25
N ARG A 424 -7.90 13.33 7.54
CA ARG A 424 -8.78 14.38 8.05
C ARG A 424 -8.06 15.71 7.92
N ILE A 425 -8.49 16.51 6.95
CA ILE A 425 -7.86 17.78 6.61
C ILE A 425 -8.87 18.86 6.94
N ARG A 426 -8.49 19.79 7.83
CA ARG A 426 -9.39 20.89 8.26
C ARG A 426 -10.76 20.39 8.72
N GLY A 427 -10.76 19.31 9.50
CA GLY A 427 -11.97 18.71 10.07
C GLY A 427 -12.81 17.86 9.12
N ARG A 428 -12.40 17.71 7.83
CA ARG A 428 -13.11 16.90 6.84
C ARG A 428 -12.28 15.70 6.39
N TRP A 429 -12.88 14.53 6.36
CA TRP A 429 -12.24 13.35 5.81
C TRP A 429 -12.16 13.41 4.28
N MET A 430 -10.95 13.19 3.76
CA MET A 430 -10.64 13.12 2.34
C MET A 430 -10.03 11.77 2.02
N GLY A 431 -10.46 11.14 0.93
CA GLY A 431 -9.83 9.97 0.32
C GLY A 431 -8.95 10.38 -0.86
N PHE A 432 -7.72 9.88 -0.92
CA PHE A 432 -6.79 10.16 -2.02
C PHE A 432 -6.49 8.86 -2.76
N VAL A 433 -6.64 8.88 -4.09
CA VAL A 433 -6.51 7.68 -4.93
C VAL A 433 -5.75 8.01 -6.21
N GLY A 434 -4.77 7.18 -6.55
CA GLY A 434 -4.14 7.18 -7.86
C GLY A 434 -4.98 6.39 -8.86
N SER A 435 -5.02 6.83 -10.10
CA SER A 435 -5.79 6.22 -11.17
C SER A 435 -4.91 5.79 -12.35
N TYR A 436 -5.40 4.81 -13.10
CA TYR A 436 -4.79 4.36 -14.35
C TYR A 436 -4.74 5.42 -15.46
N ASP A 437 -5.61 6.42 -15.37
CA ASP A 437 -5.62 7.53 -16.33
C ASP A 437 -4.51 8.56 -16.07
N GLY A 438 -3.58 8.26 -15.15
CA GLY A 438 -2.48 9.16 -14.79
C GLY A 438 -2.87 10.24 -13.81
N THR A 439 -4.11 10.25 -13.31
CA THR A 439 -4.59 11.26 -12.37
C THR A 439 -4.50 10.79 -10.93
N LEU A 440 -4.20 11.71 -10.04
CA LEU A 440 -4.41 11.60 -8.60
C LEU A 440 -5.67 12.38 -8.23
N ARG A 441 -6.55 11.78 -7.45
CA ARG A 441 -7.85 12.37 -7.09
C ARG A 441 -8.01 12.46 -5.60
N ALA A 442 -8.58 13.56 -5.13
CA ALA A 442 -9.04 13.75 -3.77
C ALA A 442 -10.57 13.78 -3.76
N LEU A 443 -11.15 12.99 -2.87
CA LEU A 443 -12.60 12.80 -2.75
C LEU A 443 -13.01 13.06 -1.29
N PRO A 444 -13.94 13.99 -1.03
CA PRO A 444 -14.48 14.16 0.30
C PRO A 444 -15.36 12.96 0.69
N LEU A 445 -15.26 12.52 1.96
CA LEU A 445 -15.89 11.30 2.46
C LEU A 445 -17.07 11.55 3.42
N GLY A 446 -17.48 12.80 3.64
CA GLY A 446 -18.52 13.16 4.60
C GLY A 446 -19.95 12.83 4.15
N GLU A 447 -20.92 12.85 5.08
CA GLU A 447 -22.35 12.59 4.79
C GLU A 447 -22.97 13.56 3.79
N ALA A 448 -22.56 14.83 3.81
CA ALA A 448 -23.03 15.84 2.88
C ALA A 448 -22.63 15.55 1.42
N ASP A 449 -21.58 14.74 1.22
CA ASP A 449 -21.06 14.41 -0.12
C ASP A 449 -21.62 13.12 -0.69
N ARG A 450 -22.31 12.32 0.14
CA ARG A 450 -22.97 11.06 -0.26
C ARG A 450 -24.09 11.28 -1.27
N ALA A 451 -24.68 12.47 -1.30
CA ALA A 451 -25.77 12.87 -2.18
C ALA A 451 -25.34 13.51 -3.52
N ALA A 452 -24.08 13.92 -3.65
CA ALA A 452 -23.60 14.50 -4.88
C ALA A 452 -23.08 13.39 -5.82
N PRO A 453 -23.77 13.11 -6.95
CA PRO A 453 -23.18 12.25 -7.96
C PRO A 453 -21.88 12.93 -8.41
N VAL A 454 -20.76 12.19 -8.40
CA VAL A 454 -19.56 12.62 -9.09
C VAL A 454 -19.93 12.73 -10.56
N VAL A 455 -20.27 13.94 -10.99
CA VAL A 455 -20.64 14.22 -12.37
C VAL A 455 -19.37 13.97 -13.19
N SER A 456 -19.29 12.80 -13.81
CA SER A 456 -18.31 12.60 -14.86
C SER A 456 -18.64 13.61 -15.94
N SER A 457 -17.73 14.53 -16.21
CA SER A 457 -17.85 15.51 -17.32
C SER A 457 -17.90 14.84 -18.71
N ASN A 458 -18.14 13.55 -18.79
CA ASN A 458 -18.10 12.71 -19.97
C ASN A 458 -19.46 12.48 -20.65
N ARG A 459 -20.41 13.42 -20.54
CA ARG A 459 -21.61 13.38 -21.40
C ARG A 459 -21.30 13.41 -22.91
N TRP A 460 -20.08 13.87 -23.28
CA TRP A 460 -19.65 13.97 -24.69
C TRP A 460 -19.09 12.68 -25.29
N PHE A 461 -18.66 11.71 -24.49
CA PHE A 461 -18.04 10.49 -25.03
C PHE A 461 -19.05 9.56 -25.74
N TRP A 462 -20.27 9.46 -25.25
CA TRP A 462 -21.30 8.62 -25.87
C TRP A 462 -21.94 9.26 -27.11
N LEU A 463 -21.83 10.58 -27.26
CA LEU A 463 -22.33 11.29 -28.46
C LEU A 463 -21.32 11.32 -29.60
N SER A 464 -20.03 11.13 -29.33
CA SER A 464 -18.99 11.10 -30.38
C SER A 464 -18.74 9.71 -30.98
N PHE A 465 -19.15 8.62 -30.31
CA PHE A 465 -18.98 7.27 -30.82
C PHE A 465 -19.77 6.99 -32.13
N PRO A 466 -21.01 7.42 -32.31
CA PRO A 466 -21.69 7.24 -33.60
C PRO A 466 -21.11 8.08 -34.73
N LEU A 467 -20.53 9.24 -34.45
CA LEU A 467 -19.97 10.12 -35.48
C LEU A 467 -18.64 9.63 -36.09
N VAL A 468 -17.88 8.82 -35.36
CA VAL A 468 -16.63 8.21 -35.88
C VAL A 468 -16.89 6.91 -36.62
N LEU A 469 -17.92 6.13 -36.24
CA LEU A 469 -18.27 4.87 -36.89
C LEU A 469 -18.98 5.05 -38.23
N ILE A 470 -19.74 6.13 -38.42
CA ILE A 470 -20.49 6.40 -39.66
C ILE A 470 -19.55 6.54 -40.89
N PRO A 471 -18.39 7.27 -40.85
CA PRO A 471 -17.48 7.31 -42.00
C PRO A 471 -16.81 5.97 -42.30
N PHE A 472 -16.50 5.16 -41.28
CA PHE A 472 -15.91 3.82 -41.49
C PHE A 472 -16.88 2.82 -42.08
N LEU A 473 -18.15 2.83 -41.66
CA LEU A 473 -19.20 2.01 -42.26
C LEU A 473 -19.49 2.45 -43.69
N ALA A 474 -19.53 3.75 -43.96
CA ALA A 474 -19.70 4.28 -45.33
C ALA A 474 -18.52 3.89 -46.26
N LEU A 475 -17.29 3.89 -45.75
CA LEU A 475 -16.09 3.46 -46.49
C LEU A 475 -16.13 1.96 -46.78
N ALA A 476 -16.53 1.14 -45.81
CA ALA A 476 -16.64 -0.31 -45.93
C ALA A 476 -17.74 -0.71 -46.93
N VAL A 477 -18.91 -0.05 -46.88
CA VAL A 477 -19.98 -0.27 -47.87
C VAL A 477 -19.61 0.22 -49.26
N GLY A 478 -18.87 1.34 -49.37
CA GLY A 478 -18.34 1.85 -50.65
C GLY A 478 -17.33 0.92 -51.30
N LEU A 479 -16.46 0.30 -50.51
CA LEU A 479 -15.47 -0.66 -51.00
C LEU A 479 -16.12 -1.95 -51.47
N THR A 480 -17.10 -2.50 -50.76
CA THR A 480 -17.82 -3.70 -51.20
C THR A 480 -18.69 -3.46 -52.43
N ALA A 481 -19.29 -2.29 -52.61
CA ALA A 481 -20.03 -1.91 -53.82
C ALA A 481 -19.10 -1.76 -55.03
N ARG A 482 -17.88 -1.22 -54.85
CA ARG A 482 -16.86 -1.11 -55.92
C ARG A 482 -16.33 -2.48 -56.37
N GLU A 483 -16.15 -3.39 -55.44
CA GLU A 483 -15.68 -4.75 -55.71
C GLU A 483 -16.75 -5.59 -56.41
N ARG A 484 -18.03 -5.47 -56.08
CA ARG A 484 -19.17 -6.08 -56.78
C ARG A 484 -19.36 -5.51 -58.20
N ARG A 485 -19.08 -4.24 -58.45
CA ARG A 485 -19.10 -3.65 -59.81
C ARG A 485 -17.92 -4.17 -60.64
N ARG A 486 -16.70 -4.36 -60.07
CA ARG A 486 -15.58 -4.95 -60.78
C ARG A 486 -15.78 -6.43 -61.10
N GLN A 487 -16.46 -7.21 -60.26
CA GLN A 487 -16.80 -8.58 -60.58
C GLN A 487 -17.87 -8.70 -61.67
N ARG A 488 -18.87 -7.81 -61.72
CA ARG A 488 -19.88 -7.81 -62.82
C ARG A 488 -19.29 -7.40 -64.16
N ALA A 489 -18.26 -6.55 -64.18
CA ALA A 489 -17.60 -6.15 -65.45
C ALA A 489 -16.69 -7.23 -66.01
N ARG A 490 -16.35 -8.30 -65.28
CA ARG A 490 -15.54 -9.44 -65.73
C ARG A 490 -16.34 -10.63 -66.28
N ILE A 491 -17.69 -10.58 -66.23
CA ILE A 491 -18.59 -11.69 -66.62
C ILE A 491 -19.39 -11.32 -67.87
N THR A 492 -18.95 -10.41 -68.72
CA THR A 492 -19.58 -10.20 -70.02
C THR A 492 -18.85 -11.07 -71.06
N PRO A 493 -19.46 -12.12 -71.63
CA PRO A 493 -18.84 -12.92 -72.68
C PRO A 493 -18.76 -12.09 -73.97
N ALA A 494 -17.59 -12.12 -74.59
CA ALA A 494 -17.41 -11.65 -75.92
C ALA A 494 -18.29 -12.46 -76.90
N ARG A 495 -19.26 -11.81 -77.56
CA ARG A 495 -19.94 -12.35 -78.72
C ARG A 495 -19.08 -12.00 -79.95
N LEU A 496 -18.75 -13.03 -80.67
CA LEU A 496 -18.28 -13.15 -82.02
C LEU A 496 -18.20 -11.87 -82.89
#